data_78735b84c6355d7e8b8daace67c55557
#
_entry.id   78735b84c6355d7e8b8daace67c55557
#
_cell.length_a   1.000
_cell.length_b   1.000
_cell.length_c   1.000
_cell.angle_alpha   90.00
_cell.angle_beta   90.00
_cell.angle_gamma   90.00
#
_symmetry.space_group_name_H-M   'P 1'
#
loop_
_entity.id
_entity.type
_entity.pdbx_description
1 polymer ?
#
loop_
_entity_poly.entity_id
_entity_poly.type
_entity_poly.pdbx_seq_one_letter_code
_entity_poly.pdbx_strand_id
1 'polypeptide(L)'
;LDDGASLTELPSLDLYRMPDPFRRPRLSEFKDRYDVLEYAVTSLATFAEPLAFSLRANRELARRSNDFDIVHDNQCLGYGILKIHRSGLPVLATIHHPITVDRRLETKHATTRWKRFTKNRFYSFTRMQTKVAQKLPRILTVSTNSFDDIVADHGISPDRLHIVHVGVDSSQFIPLPEVPVVPGRLMTTASADVAMKGLAFLLEALAKIRTENPDVHLVVIGKPKYDSKATALIKDLKLENHIEFISGVPDEKIVELYSTAQLAIVPSLYEGFSLPAIEAMSCGVPLIATTGGALPEVVGDDGVTALHVPPGDVTALANKIRWALNQSSLRETVGQQGRLRVISNYSWHSTAEKTVEHYYALLDSLEQTNSAGGTK
;
A
#
# COMPACT_ATOMS: atom_id res chain seq x y z
N LEU A 1 17.29 2.28 -11.76
CA LEU A 1 16.50 1.66 -12.83
C LEU A 1 17.37 0.62 -13.50
N ASP A 2 16.79 -0.53 -13.87
CA ASP A 2 17.45 -1.55 -14.66
C ASP A 2 17.80 -1.00 -16.07
N ASP A 3 18.83 -1.59 -16.71
CA ASP A 3 19.38 -1.11 -17.98
C ASP A 3 18.36 -1.01 -19.14
N GLY A 4 17.23 -1.69 -19.03
CA GLY A 4 16.13 -1.66 -20.01
C GLY A 4 15.04 -0.62 -19.73
N ALA A 5 15.12 0.13 -18.64
CA ALA A 5 14.09 1.08 -18.22
C ALA A 5 14.57 2.53 -18.35
N SER A 6 13.71 3.43 -18.83
CA SER A 6 13.95 4.87 -18.88
C SER A 6 12.95 5.65 -18.04
N LEU A 7 13.41 6.67 -17.32
CA LEU A 7 12.57 7.54 -16.52
C LEU A 7 12.30 8.85 -17.28
N THR A 8 11.03 9.20 -17.44
CA THR A 8 10.61 10.52 -17.90
C THR A 8 9.89 11.25 -16.76
N GLU A 9 10.54 12.24 -16.18
CA GLU A 9 9.92 13.07 -15.15
C GLU A 9 8.95 14.08 -15.77
N LEU A 10 7.73 14.13 -15.24
CA LEU A 10 6.76 15.13 -15.64
C LEU A 10 6.76 16.28 -14.62
N PRO A 11 6.78 17.56 -15.09
CA PRO A 11 6.77 18.69 -14.18
C PRO A 11 5.52 18.71 -13.32
N SER A 12 5.66 19.19 -12.08
CA SER A 12 4.56 19.36 -11.10
C SER A 12 4.86 20.61 -10.27
N LEU A 13 3.82 21.22 -9.69
CA LEU A 13 3.98 22.29 -8.71
C LEU A 13 4.46 21.79 -7.36
N ASP A 14 4.38 20.47 -7.12
CA ASP A 14 4.77 19.83 -5.87
C ASP A 14 4.14 20.54 -4.65
N LEU A 15 2.80 20.64 -4.67
CA LEU A 15 2.04 21.39 -3.67
C LEU A 15 1.96 20.68 -2.31
N TYR A 16 2.34 19.40 -2.26
CA TYR A 16 2.32 18.58 -1.04
C TYR A 16 3.70 18.32 -0.44
N ARG A 17 4.75 18.96 -0.97
CA ARG A 17 6.12 18.76 -0.49
C ARG A 17 6.28 19.15 0.98
N MET A 18 7.05 18.35 1.69
CA MET A 18 7.45 18.68 3.06
C MET A 18 8.62 19.69 3.06
N PRO A 19 8.74 20.57 4.06
CA PRO A 19 7.90 20.67 5.27
C PRO A 19 6.66 21.58 5.12
N ASP A 20 6.37 22.13 3.95
CA ASP A 20 5.29 23.09 3.70
C ASP A 20 4.23 22.52 2.75
N PRO A 21 3.40 21.57 3.19
CA PRO A 21 2.29 21.06 2.40
C PRO A 21 1.24 22.16 2.17
N PHE A 22 0.64 22.20 0.96
CA PHE A 22 -0.30 23.23 0.51
C PHE A 22 0.33 24.62 0.33
N ARG A 23 1.63 24.66 0.08
CA ARG A 23 2.37 25.89 -0.18
C ARG A 23 1.71 26.73 -1.29
N ARG A 24 1.97 28.04 -1.28
CA ARG A 24 1.61 28.92 -2.38
C ARG A 24 2.77 29.01 -3.38
N PRO A 25 2.61 28.51 -4.61
CA PRO A 25 3.66 28.59 -5.62
C PRO A 25 3.87 30.06 -6.05
N ARG A 26 5.10 30.38 -6.45
CA ARG A 26 5.42 31.69 -7.06
C ARG A 26 4.88 31.73 -8.49
N LEU A 27 4.56 32.91 -9.00
CA LEU A 27 4.07 33.05 -10.38
C LEU A 27 5.04 32.48 -11.43
N SER A 28 6.34 32.55 -11.17
CA SER A 28 7.38 31.96 -12.04
C SER A 28 7.40 30.45 -12.11
N GLU A 29 6.71 29.76 -11.20
CA GLU A 29 6.59 28.30 -11.18
C GLU A 29 5.49 27.79 -12.11
N PHE A 30 4.54 28.66 -12.49
CA PHE A 30 3.49 28.32 -13.45
C PHE A 30 4.07 28.32 -14.88
N LYS A 31 4.39 27.14 -15.40
CA LYS A 31 5.00 26.97 -16.73
C LYS A 31 3.96 26.64 -17.80
N ASP A 32 2.84 26.04 -17.42
CA ASP A 32 1.78 25.68 -18.36
C ASP A 32 0.38 25.70 -17.71
N ARG A 33 -0.64 25.44 -18.55
CA ARG A 33 -2.05 25.40 -18.14
C ARG A 33 -2.36 24.33 -17.10
N TYR A 34 -1.56 23.27 -17.03
CA TYR A 34 -1.79 22.20 -16.07
C TYR A 34 -1.33 22.60 -14.67
N ASP A 35 -0.33 23.47 -14.55
CA ASP A 35 0.07 24.07 -13.28
C ASP A 35 -1.07 24.94 -12.71
N VAL A 36 -1.69 25.74 -13.57
CA VAL A 36 -2.86 26.57 -13.18
C VAL A 36 -4.03 25.68 -12.74
N LEU A 37 -4.30 24.61 -13.49
CA LEU A 37 -5.35 23.65 -13.15
C LEU A 37 -5.07 22.96 -11.81
N GLU A 38 -3.83 22.47 -11.61
CA GLU A 38 -3.39 21.80 -10.39
C GLU A 38 -3.58 22.70 -9.17
N TYR A 39 -3.11 23.94 -9.25
CA TYR A 39 -3.28 24.93 -8.19
C TYR A 39 -4.76 25.26 -7.92
N ALA A 40 -5.54 25.49 -8.96
CA ALA A 40 -6.97 25.82 -8.83
C ALA A 40 -7.74 24.66 -8.15
N VAL A 41 -7.51 23.40 -8.55
CA VAL A 41 -8.16 22.22 -7.97
C VAL A 41 -7.72 22.00 -6.52
N THR A 42 -6.44 22.17 -6.22
CA THR A 42 -5.92 22.07 -4.86
C THR A 42 -6.47 23.17 -3.96
N SER A 43 -6.61 24.41 -4.49
CA SER A 43 -7.22 25.54 -3.76
C SER A 43 -8.69 25.30 -3.39
N LEU A 44 -9.36 24.38 -4.08
CA LEU A 44 -10.70 23.89 -3.75
C LEU A 44 -10.67 22.73 -2.72
N ALA A 45 -9.55 22.51 -2.05
CA ALA A 45 -9.33 21.43 -1.07
C ALA A 45 -9.57 20.01 -1.65
N THR A 46 -9.25 19.80 -2.92
CA THR A 46 -9.33 18.52 -3.62
C THR A 46 -7.90 18.05 -3.98
N PHE A 47 -7.62 16.76 -3.88
CA PHE A 47 -6.33 16.21 -4.30
C PHE A 47 -6.23 16.23 -5.83
N ALA A 48 -5.37 17.11 -6.36
CA ALA A 48 -5.29 17.43 -7.79
C ALA A 48 -4.33 16.56 -8.58
N GLU A 49 -3.37 15.92 -7.92
CA GLU A 49 -2.26 15.22 -8.59
C GLU A 49 -2.70 14.17 -9.63
N PRO A 50 -3.66 13.26 -9.36
CA PRO A 50 -4.05 12.28 -10.37
C PRO A 50 -4.60 12.92 -11.65
N LEU A 51 -5.33 14.01 -11.52
CA LEU A 51 -5.85 14.75 -12.68
C LEU A 51 -4.71 15.41 -13.46
N ALA A 52 -3.87 16.20 -12.77
CA ALA A 52 -2.81 16.97 -13.39
C ALA A 52 -1.75 16.07 -14.02
N PHE A 53 -1.31 15.03 -13.29
CA PHE A 53 -0.36 14.02 -13.78
C PHE A 53 -0.88 13.35 -15.05
N SER A 54 -2.10 12.80 -15.01
CA SER A 54 -2.64 12.07 -16.17
C SER A 54 -2.78 12.93 -17.42
N LEU A 55 -3.09 14.22 -17.26
CA LEU A 55 -3.17 15.15 -18.39
C LEU A 55 -1.79 15.48 -18.97
N ARG A 56 -0.77 15.60 -18.12
CA ARG A 56 0.64 15.76 -18.56
C ARG A 56 1.13 14.48 -19.24
N ALA A 57 0.84 13.29 -18.67
CA ALA A 57 1.18 12.02 -19.27
C ALA A 57 0.52 11.85 -20.65
N ASN A 58 -0.76 12.19 -20.78
CA ASN A 58 -1.42 12.18 -22.09
C ASN A 58 -0.74 13.10 -23.11
N ARG A 59 -0.29 14.30 -22.70
CA ARG A 59 0.44 15.23 -23.60
C ARG A 59 1.76 14.64 -24.05
N GLU A 60 2.49 14.00 -23.15
CA GLU A 60 3.78 13.38 -23.45
C GLU A 60 3.62 12.16 -24.35
N LEU A 61 2.71 11.26 -23.99
CA LEU A 61 2.45 10.05 -24.79
C LEU A 61 1.85 10.36 -26.18
N ALA A 62 1.07 11.43 -26.32
CA ALA A 62 0.57 11.85 -27.64
C ALA A 62 1.70 12.25 -28.60
N ARG A 63 2.87 12.67 -28.10
CA ARG A 63 4.06 12.98 -28.91
C ARG A 63 4.87 11.73 -29.26
N ARG A 64 4.68 10.67 -28.51
CA ARG A 64 5.48 9.45 -28.53
C ARG A 64 4.60 8.21 -28.71
N SER A 65 3.42 8.35 -29.33
CA SER A 65 2.44 7.25 -29.42
C SER A 65 2.97 6.02 -30.14
N ASN A 66 3.94 6.17 -31.03
CA ASN A 66 4.56 5.07 -31.76
C ASN A 66 5.72 4.40 -31.00
N ASP A 67 6.10 4.92 -29.84
CA ASP A 67 7.19 4.38 -29.05
C ASP A 67 6.70 3.25 -28.12
N PHE A 68 5.38 3.10 -27.97
CA PHE A 68 4.76 2.20 -26.97
C PHE A 68 3.61 1.39 -27.55
N ASP A 69 3.54 0.11 -27.22
CA ASP A 69 2.44 -0.79 -27.58
C ASP A 69 1.31 -0.72 -26.56
N ILE A 70 1.60 -0.42 -25.29
CA ILE A 70 0.65 -0.41 -24.19
C ILE A 70 1.05 0.61 -23.10
N VAL A 71 0.09 1.10 -22.36
CA VAL A 71 0.29 1.90 -21.15
C VAL A 71 -0.24 1.15 -19.94
N HIS A 72 0.57 1.06 -18.88
CA HIS A 72 0.14 0.56 -17.59
C HIS A 72 -0.03 1.70 -16.60
N ASP A 73 -1.27 1.97 -16.21
CA ASP A 73 -1.62 3.00 -15.21
C ASP A 73 -1.61 2.40 -13.81
N ASN A 74 -0.62 2.78 -13.01
CA ASN A 74 -0.52 2.33 -11.62
C ASN A 74 -1.36 3.22 -10.68
N GLN A 75 -2.69 3.00 -10.70
CA GLN A 75 -3.70 3.61 -9.82
C GLN A 75 -3.85 5.15 -9.93
N CYS A 76 -3.36 5.80 -10.99
CA CYS A 76 -3.63 7.21 -11.19
C CYS A 76 -5.11 7.44 -11.50
N LEU A 77 -5.67 6.74 -12.50
CA LEU A 77 -7.07 6.77 -12.92
C LEU A 77 -7.60 8.21 -13.15
N GLY A 78 -6.73 9.08 -13.67
CA GLY A 78 -7.11 10.45 -14.05
C GLY A 78 -7.76 10.52 -15.42
N TYR A 79 -8.47 11.59 -15.74
CA TYR A 79 -9.12 11.76 -17.04
C TYR A 79 -8.15 11.74 -18.24
N GLY A 80 -6.85 12.04 -18.02
CA GLY A 80 -5.83 11.90 -19.05
C GLY A 80 -5.66 10.46 -19.52
N ILE A 81 -5.83 9.48 -18.64
CA ILE A 81 -5.79 8.04 -18.97
C ILE A 81 -6.86 7.66 -19.99
N LEU A 82 -8.09 8.20 -19.84
CA LEU A 82 -9.13 7.99 -20.86
C LEU A 82 -8.81 8.64 -22.21
N LYS A 83 -8.07 9.75 -22.22
CA LYS A 83 -7.62 10.37 -23.46
C LYS A 83 -6.58 9.51 -24.17
N ILE A 84 -5.63 8.97 -23.42
CA ILE A 84 -4.63 8.03 -23.91
C ILE A 84 -5.35 6.81 -24.52
N HIS A 85 -6.25 6.18 -23.78
CA HIS A 85 -7.01 5.03 -24.27
C HIS A 85 -7.79 5.33 -25.56
N ARG A 86 -8.45 6.50 -25.63
CA ARG A 86 -9.21 6.92 -26.81
C ARG A 86 -8.36 7.32 -28.01
N SER A 87 -7.08 7.62 -27.82
CA SER A 87 -6.17 7.89 -28.93
C SER A 87 -5.65 6.62 -29.62
N GLY A 88 -6.09 5.44 -29.17
CA GLY A 88 -5.73 4.15 -29.74
C GLY A 88 -4.61 3.41 -29.02
N LEU A 89 -3.99 4.03 -28.01
CA LEU A 89 -2.96 3.36 -27.20
C LEU A 89 -3.64 2.55 -26.08
N PRO A 90 -3.49 1.22 -26.07
CA PRO A 90 -4.11 0.34 -25.08
C PRO A 90 -3.72 0.72 -23.64
N VAL A 91 -4.67 0.66 -22.72
CA VAL A 91 -4.42 0.97 -21.30
C VAL A 91 -4.86 -0.19 -20.43
N LEU A 92 -3.93 -0.77 -19.68
CA LEU A 92 -4.15 -1.60 -18.51
C LEU A 92 -4.03 -0.72 -17.27
N ALA A 93 -4.85 -0.93 -16.24
CA ALA A 93 -4.67 -0.25 -14.96
C ALA A 93 -4.51 -1.26 -13.82
N THR A 94 -3.71 -0.94 -12.81
CA THR A 94 -3.70 -1.65 -11.52
C THR A 94 -4.34 -0.79 -10.46
N ILE A 95 -5.25 -1.35 -9.67
CA ILE A 95 -5.85 -0.74 -8.47
C ILE A 95 -5.45 -1.60 -7.28
N HIS A 96 -4.54 -1.09 -6.43
CA HIS A 96 -4.04 -1.83 -5.26
C HIS A 96 -5.11 -1.96 -4.17
N HIS A 97 -5.88 -0.90 -3.94
CA HIS A 97 -7.11 -0.91 -3.16
C HIS A 97 -7.94 0.33 -3.53
N PRO A 98 -9.27 0.29 -3.39
CA PRO A 98 -10.06 1.47 -3.69
C PRO A 98 -9.89 2.53 -2.59
N ILE A 99 -9.40 3.72 -2.95
CA ILE A 99 -9.20 4.86 -2.02
C ILE A 99 -10.53 5.32 -1.40
N THR A 100 -11.64 4.86 -1.90
CA THR A 100 -12.97 5.02 -1.29
C THR A 100 -13.07 4.37 0.09
N VAL A 101 -12.32 3.30 0.36
CA VAL A 101 -12.20 2.68 1.70
C VAL A 101 -11.55 3.66 2.68
N ASP A 102 -10.42 4.27 2.27
CA ASP A 102 -9.74 5.31 3.08
C ASP A 102 -10.69 6.47 3.40
N ARG A 103 -11.40 6.95 2.38
CA ARG A 103 -12.42 8.00 2.54
C ARG A 103 -13.48 7.60 3.57
N ARG A 104 -14.02 6.38 3.51
CA ARG A 104 -15.04 5.90 4.45
C ARG A 104 -14.50 5.88 5.88
N LEU A 105 -13.33 5.29 6.07
CA LEU A 105 -12.70 5.16 7.39
C LEU A 105 -12.33 6.52 7.96
N GLU A 106 -11.69 7.40 7.20
CA GLU A 106 -11.30 8.71 7.67
C GLU A 106 -12.49 9.63 7.96
N THR A 107 -13.55 9.57 7.16
CA THR A 107 -14.77 10.35 7.43
C THR A 107 -15.55 9.82 8.62
N LYS A 108 -15.56 8.51 8.87
CA LYS A 108 -16.18 7.89 10.04
C LYS A 108 -15.50 8.34 11.33
N HIS A 109 -14.16 8.46 11.34
CA HIS A 109 -13.38 8.87 12.50
C HIS A 109 -13.20 10.40 12.62
N ALA A 110 -13.84 11.18 11.77
CA ALA A 110 -13.76 12.64 11.83
C ALA A 110 -14.51 13.18 13.05
N THR A 111 -13.81 13.90 13.93
CA THR A 111 -14.31 14.39 15.22
C THR A 111 -15.31 15.56 15.10
N THR A 112 -15.34 16.27 13.97
CA THR A 112 -16.25 17.40 13.73
C THR A 112 -16.89 17.34 12.35
N ARG A 113 -18.06 18.00 12.20
CA ARG A 113 -18.75 18.13 10.89
C ARG A 113 -17.84 18.82 9.85
N TRP A 114 -17.07 19.81 10.26
CA TRP A 114 -16.12 20.51 9.39
C TRP A 114 -14.99 19.60 8.91
N LYS A 115 -14.36 18.84 9.80
CA LYS A 115 -13.33 17.85 9.42
C LYS A 115 -13.90 16.78 8.48
N ARG A 116 -15.14 16.33 8.70
CA ARG A 116 -15.82 15.40 7.80
C ARG A 116 -16.04 16.00 6.42
N PHE A 117 -16.47 17.24 6.35
CA PHE A 117 -16.68 17.97 5.09
C PHE A 117 -15.34 18.14 4.34
N THR A 118 -14.27 18.61 4.99
CA THR A 118 -12.96 18.81 4.36
C THR A 118 -12.37 17.50 3.86
N LYS A 119 -12.48 16.40 4.63
CA LYS A 119 -12.06 15.07 4.18
C LYS A 119 -12.85 14.59 2.95
N ASN A 120 -14.18 14.69 2.97
CA ASN A 120 -15.01 14.37 1.80
C ASN A 120 -14.62 15.18 0.57
N ARG A 121 -14.27 16.44 0.78
CA ARG A 121 -13.82 17.32 -0.30
C ARG A 121 -12.46 16.88 -0.84
N PHE A 122 -11.50 16.59 0.04
CA PHE A 122 -10.18 16.09 -0.33
C PHE A 122 -10.30 14.82 -1.19
N TYR A 123 -11.09 13.85 -0.77
CA TYR A 123 -11.30 12.59 -1.48
C TYR A 123 -12.28 12.68 -2.67
N SER A 124 -12.71 13.88 -3.09
CA SER A 124 -13.65 14.00 -4.22
C SER A 124 -13.08 13.51 -5.56
N PHE A 125 -11.77 13.44 -5.70
CA PHE A 125 -11.09 12.88 -6.87
C PHE A 125 -11.42 11.40 -7.11
N THR A 126 -11.81 10.64 -6.07
CA THR A 126 -12.22 9.23 -6.22
C THR A 126 -13.42 9.06 -7.16
N ARG A 127 -14.27 10.08 -7.31
CA ARG A 127 -15.35 10.08 -8.31
C ARG A 127 -14.80 10.07 -9.74
N MET A 128 -13.68 10.76 -9.98
CA MET A 128 -12.99 10.72 -11.26
C MET A 128 -12.40 9.33 -11.49
N GLN A 129 -11.71 8.79 -10.51
CA GLN A 129 -11.11 7.44 -10.58
C GLN A 129 -12.18 6.39 -10.89
N THR A 130 -13.33 6.41 -10.22
CA THR A 130 -14.47 5.54 -10.53
C THR A 130 -14.91 5.65 -11.99
N LYS A 131 -15.12 6.88 -12.49
CA LYS A 131 -15.55 7.11 -13.88
C LYS A 131 -14.51 6.64 -14.90
N VAL A 132 -13.24 6.74 -14.59
CA VAL A 132 -12.13 6.26 -15.44
C VAL A 132 -12.09 4.74 -15.43
N ALA A 133 -12.03 4.13 -14.24
CA ALA A 133 -11.98 2.69 -14.09
C ALA A 133 -13.18 1.98 -14.78
N GLN A 134 -14.40 2.52 -14.67
CA GLN A 134 -15.58 2.00 -15.36
C GLN A 134 -15.48 1.96 -16.89
N LYS A 135 -14.51 2.66 -17.48
CA LYS A 135 -14.34 2.76 -18.94
C LYS A 135 -13.10 2.03 -19.48
N LEU A 136 -12.24 1.57 -18.59
CA LEU A 136 -11.07 0.79 -18.98
C LEU A 136 -11.49 -0.67 -19.26
N PRO A 137 -10.94 -1.29 -20.32
CA PRO A 137 -11.31 -2.63 -20.73
C PRO A 137 -10.82 -3.72 -19.79
N ARG A 138 -9.67 -3.50 -19.13
CA ARG A 138 -9.02 -4.47 -18.25
C ARG A 138 -8.35 -3.78 -17.10
N ILE A 139 -8.52 -4.33 -15.90
CA ILE A 139 -7.97 -3.78 -14.65
C ILE A 139 -7.40 -4.93 -13.83
N LEU A 140 -6.25 -4.71 -13.21
CA LEU A 140 -5.65 -5.60 -12.23
C LEU A 140 -5.90 -5.12 -10.82
N THR A 141 -5.98 -6.06 -9.89
CA THR A 141 -5.94 -5.81 -8.46
C THR A 141 -5.12 -6.86 -7.75
N VAL A 142 -4.82 -6.65 -6.47
CA VAL A 142 -3.78 -7.39 -5.77
C VAL A 142 -4.28 -8.48 -4.81
N SER A 143 -5.60 -8.55 -4.57
CA SER A 143 -6.20 -9.53 -3.66
C SER A 143 -7.69 -9.73 -3.95
N THR A 144 -8.27 -10.82 -3.46
CA THR A 144 -9.71 -11.08 -3.51
C THR A 144 -10.48 -10.01 -2.73
N ASN A 145 -10.00 -9.61 -1.57
CA ASN A 145 -10.64 -8.53 -0.80
C ASN A 145 -10.66 -7.21 -1.57
N SER A 146 -9.55 -6.82 -2.21
CA SER A 146 -9.52 -5.61 -3.05
C SER A 146 -10.41 -5.75 -4.28
N PHE A 147 -10.52 -6.94 -4.86
CA PHE A 147 -11.43 -7.23 -5.97
C PHE A 147 -12.88 -6.95 -5.56
N ASP A 148 -13.34 -7.50 -4.43
CA ASP A 148 -14.70 -7.31 -3.93
C ASP A 148 -15.00 -5.85 -3.61
N ASP A 149 -14.08 -5.16 -2.95
CA ASP A 149 -14.19 -3.74 -2.63
C ASP A 149 -14.24 -2.86 -3.90
N ILE A 150 -13.45 -3.18 -4.94
CA ILE A 150 -13.44 -2.46 -6.21
C ILE A 150 -14.77 -2.66 -6.95
N VAL A 151 -15.28 -3.88 -7.00
CA VAL A 151 -16.58 -4.18 -7.60
C VAL A 151 -17.68 -3.39 -6.88
N ALA A 152 -17.69 -3.42 -5.54
CA ALA A 152 -18.69 -2.74 -4.74
C ALA A 152 -18.61 -1.20 -4.83
N ASP A 153 -17.40 -0.63 -4.77
CA ASP A 153 -17.20 0.82 -4.68
C ASP A 153 -17.17 1.53 -6.04
N HIS A 154 -16.62 0.87 -7.05
CA HIS A 154 -16.50 1.45 -8.38
C HIS A 154 -17.53 0.93 -9.38
N GLY A 155 -18.27 -0.16 -9.06
CA GLY A 155 -19.26 -0.74 -9.96
C GLY A 155 -18.64 -1.24 -11.26
N ILE A 156 -17.44 -1.80 -11.17
CA ILE A 156 -16.72 -2.41 -12.29
C ILE A 156 -17.28 -3.82 -12.51
N SER A 157 -17.51 -4.20 -13.76
CA SER A 157 -17.91 -5.56 -14.08
C SER A 157 -16.80 -6.57 -13.73
N PRO A 158 -17.11 -7.66 -13.00
CA PRO A 158 -16.12 -8.65 -12.56
C PRO A 158 -15.27 -9.23 -13.66
N ASP A 159 -15.81 -9.38 -14.89
CA ASP A 159 -15.10 -9.91 -16.05
C ASP A 159 -13.92 -9.05 -16.55
N ARG A 160 -13.89 -7.76 -16.13
CA ARG A 160 -12.82 -6.83 -16.48
C ARG A 160 -11.77 -6.66 -15.37
N LEU A 161 -12.00 -7.25 -14.22
CA LEU A 161 -11.13 -7.15 -13.06
C LEU A 161 -10.44 -8.49 -12.80
N HIS A 162 -9.11 -8.48 -12.68
CA HIS A 162 -8.30 -9.68 -12.53
C HIS A 162 -7.35 -9.53 -11.35
N ILE A 163 -7.10 -10.64 -10.64
CA ILE A 163 -6.21 -10.64 -9.47
C ILE A 163 -4.80 -11.04 -9.93
N VAL A 164 -3.86 -10.13 -9.67
CA VAL A 164 -2.43 -10.38 -9.79
C VAL A 164 -1.78 -9.93 -8.48
N HIS A 165 -1.39 -10.89 -7.65
CA HIS A 165 -0.74 -10.61 -6.38
C HIS A 165 0.59 -9.89 -6.61
N VAL A 166 0.91 -8.94 -5.73
CA VAL A 166 2.25 -8.36 -5.67
C VAL A 166 3.22 -9.33 -4.99
N GLY A 167 4.51 -9.17 -5.28
CA GLY A 167 5.55 -10.05 -4.79
C GLY A 167 6.49 -9.38 -3.77
N VAL A 168 7.40 -10.19 -3.27
CA VAL A 168 8.59 -9.76 -2.55
C VAL A 168 9.82 -10.40 -3.23
N ASP A 169 10.95 -9.72 -3.15
CA ASP A 169 12.22 -10.32 -3.55
C ASP A 169 12.71 -11.27 -2.44
N SER A 170 12.38 -12.56 -2.60
CA SER A 170 12.75 -13.59 -1.65
C SER A 170 14.24 -13.98 -1.69
N SER A 171 15.04 -13.39 -2.59
CA SER A 171 16.49 -13.48 -2.60
C SER A 171 17.15 -12.37 -1.77
N GLN A 172 16.47 -11.26 -1.60
CA GLN A 172 16.86 -10.13 -0.76
C GLN A 172 16.30 -10.26 0.67
N PHE A 173 14.99 -10.52 0.79
CA PHE A 173 14.32 -10.75 2.08
C PHE A 173 14.49 -12.21 2.49
N ILE A 174 15.65 -12.52 3.10
CA ILE A 174 16.06 -13.86 3.52
C ILE A 174 16.25 -13.93 5.04
N PRO A 175 16.12 -15.11 5.64
CA PRO A 175 16.59 -15.33 7.02
C PRO A 175 18.10 -15.13 7.11
N LEU A 176 18.57 -14.49 8.17
CA LEU A 176 20.00 -14.35 8.50
C LEU A 176 20.29 -15.16 9.78
N PRO A 177 20.57 -16.46 9.68
CA PRO A 177 20.71 -17.34 10.85
C PRO A 177 21.92 -16.98 11.75
N GLU A 178 22.90 -16.24 11.20
CA GLU A 178 24.04 -15.71 11.94
C GLU A 178 23.70 -14.50 12.81
N VAL A 179 22.57 -13.84 12.55
CA VAL A 179 22.11 -12.67 13.30
C VAL A 179 21.28 -13.15 14.50
N PRO A 180 21.72 -12.88 15.74
CA PRO A 180 21.02 -13.37 16.91
C PRO A 180 19.68 -12.64 17.10
N VAL A 181 18.63 -13.41 17.36
CA VAL A 181 17.33 -12.87 17.76
C VAL A 181 17.46 -12.21 19.13
N VAL A 182 16.97 -10.97 19.26
CA VAL A 182 16.98 -10.23 20.51
C VAL A 182 15.70 -10.58 21.30
N PRO A 183 15.82 -11.15 22.51
CA PRO A 183 14.66 -11.46 23.33
C PRO A 183 13.76 -10.24 23.58
N GLY A 184 12.47 -10.42 23.47
CA GLY A 184 11.49 -9.35 23.67
C GLY A 184 11.38 -8.32 22.51
N ARG A 185 12.20 -8.43 21.44
CA ARG A 185 12.13 -7.51 20.30
C ARG A 185 10.92 -7.83 19.43
N LEU A 186 10.04 -6.83 19.33
CA LEU A 186 8.92 -6.81 18.40
C LEU A 186 9.26 -5.87 17.25
N MET A 187 8.77 -6.16 16.05
CA MET A 187 8.98 -5.30 14.88
C MET A 187 7.68 -5.04 14.13
N THR A 188 7.50 -3.82 13.67
CA THR A 188 6.41 -3.45 12.77
C THR A 188 6.89 -2.44 11.73
N THR A 189 6.34 -2.50 10.52
CA THR A 189 6.50 -1.45 9.51
C THR A 189 5.20 -0.67 9.46
N ALA A 190 5.24 0.58 9.91
CA ALA A 190 4.04 1.41 9.95
C ALA A 190 4.38 2.89 9.73
N SER A 191 3.61 3.55 8.87
CA SER A 191 3.53 5.02 8.91
C SER A 191 2.81 5.42 10.19
N ALA A 192 3.53 6.02 11.12
CA ALA A 192 3.05 6.30 12.49
C ALA A 192 1.73 7.11 12.55
N ASP A 193 1.46 7.91 11.51
CA ASP A 193 0.30 8.80 11.47
C ASP A 193 -0.86 8.29 10.61
N VAL A 194 -0.74 7.10 10.03
CA VAL A 194 -1.82 6.47 9.26
C VAL A 194 -2.64 5.58 10.19
N ALA A 195 -3.80 6.05 10.60
CA ALA A 195 -4.66 5.35 11.55
C ALA A 195 -5.00 3.91 11.12
N MET A 196 -5.12 3.67 9.81
CA MET A 196 -5.41 2.35 9.26
C MET A 196 -4.30 1.33 9.51
N LYS A 197 -3.04 1.77 9.68
CA LYS A 197 -1.90 0.89 9.98
C LYS A 197 -1.87 0.41 11.44
N GLY A 198 -2.79 0.88 12.28
CA GLY A 198 -3.07 0.33 13.60
C GLY A 198 -1.98 0.50 14.66
N LEU A 199 -0.97 1.34 14.43
CA LEU A 199 0.13 1.53 15.39
C LEU A 199 -0.37 1.90 16.79
N ALA A 200 -1.42 2.72 16.90
CA ALA A 200 -1.98 3.09 18.20
C ALA A 200 -2.42 1.87 19.02
N PHE A 201 -3.08 0.89 18.41
CA PHE A 201 -3.50 -0.35 19.09
C PHE A 201 -2.30 -1.21 19.52
N LEU A 202 -1.23 -1.22 18.72
CA LEU A 202 0.01 -1.91 19.08
C LEU A 202 0.70 -1.21 20.28
N LEU A 203 0.72 0.13 20.32
CA LEU A 203 1.27 0.89 21.44
C LEU A 203 0.50 0.61 22.74
N GLU A 204 -0.83 0.59 22.69
CA GLU A 204 -1.66 0.23 23.83
C GLU A 204 -1.47 -1.22 24.28
N ALA A 205 -1.29 -2.15 23.33
CA ALA A 205 -0.97 -3.55 23.63
C ALA A 205 0.42 -3.68 24.27
N LEU A 206 1.42 -2.98 23.76
CA LEU A 206 2.77 -2.93 24.33
C LEU A 206 2.76 -2.41 25.78
N ALA A 207 1.99 -1.36 26.06
CA ALA A 207 1.84 -0.81 27.42
C ALA A 207 1.27 -1.86 28.40
N LYS A 208 0.37 -2.74 27.94
CA LYS A 208 -0.15 -3.84 28.77
C LYS A 208 0.87 -4.95 28.98
N ILE A 209 1.67 -5.27 27.96
CA ILE A 209 2.63 -6.38 28.02
C ILE A 209 3.81 -6.04 28.91
N ARG A 210 4.34 -4.82 28.82
CA ARG A 210 5.55 -4.41 29.55
C ARG A 210 5.44 -4.48 31.06
N THR A 211 4.22 -4.45 31.62
CA THR A 211 4.01 -4.58 33.08
C THR A 211 4.40 -5.95 33.60
N GLU A 212 4.33 -6.96 32.77
CA GLU A 212 4.67 -8.36 33.09
C GLU A 212 6.01 -8.77 32.44
N ASN A 213 6.39 -8.13 31.35
CA ASN A 213 7.62 -8.38 30.61
C ASN A 213 8.30 -7.04 30.28
N PRO A 214 9.13 -6.51 31.20
CA PRO A 214 9.75 -5.20 31.07
C PRO A 214 10.80 -5.12 29.95
N ASP A 215 11.32 -6.24 29.47
CA ASP A 215 12.33 -6.30 28.40
C ASP A 215 11.71 -6.20 27.00
N VAL A 216 10.37 -6.23 26.91
CA VAL A 216 9.71 -6.08 25.62
C VAL A 216 9.92 -4.67 25.06
N HIS A 217 10.39 -4.62 23.82
CA HIS A 217 10.58 -3.37 23.10
C HIS A 217 10.15 -3.49 21.63
N LEU A 218 9.73 -2.39 21.03
CA LEU A 218 9.20 -2.33 19.68
C LEU A 218 10.12 -1.51 18.77
N VAL A 219 10.55 -2.11 17.68
CA VAL A 219 11.19 -1.42 16.55
C VAL A 219 10.11 -1.10 15.51
N VAL A 220 9.99 0.17 15.15
CA VAL A 220 9.03 0.65 14.14
C VAL A 220 9.82 1.16 12.94
N ILE A 221 9.70 0.47 11.81
CA ILE A 221 10.18 1.00 10.53
C ILE A 221 9.20 2.06 10.06
N GLY A 222 9.62 3.32 10.14
CA GLY A 222 8.81 4.47 9.80
C GLY A 222 9.27 5.69 10.58
N LYS A 223 8.71 6.84 10.25
CA LYS A 223 9.04 8.11 10.90
C LYS A 223 7.77 8.73 11.46
N PRO A 224 7.68 8.94 12.78
CA PRO A 224 6.58 9.72 13.34
C PRO A 224 6.73 11.18 12.92
N LYS A 225 5.63 11.85 12.63
CA LYS A 225 5.64 13.31 12.50
C LYS A 225 5.87 13.93 13.88
N TYR A 226 6.61 15.02 13.89
CA TYR A 226 6.73 15.83 15.10
C TYR A 226 5.32 16.25 15.57
N ASP A 227 5.03 16.11 16.86
CA ASP A 227 3.72 16.42 17.46
C ASP A 227 2.54 15.59 16.90
N SER A 228 2.79 14.33 16.54
CA SER A 228 1.77 13.42 16.05
C SER A 228 0.95 12.77 17.19
N LYS A 229 -0.21 12.20 16.83
CA LYS A 229 -0.99 11.41 17.80
C LYS A 229 -0.21 10.21 18.34
N ALA A 230 0.66 9.62 17.53
CA ALA A 230 1.50 8.50 17.96
C ALA A 230 2.53 8.96 19.01
N THR A 231 3.20 10.10 18.78
CA THR A 231 4.16 10.65 19.76
C THR A 231 3.49 11.06 21.08
N ALA A 232 2.30 11.65 21.02
CA ALA A 232 1.52 11.96 22.22
C ALA A 232 1.14 10.67 22.99
N LEU A 233 0.65 9.66 22.29
CA LEU A 233 0.26 8.38 22.89
C LEU A 233 1.46 7.64 23.52
N ILE A 234 2.63 7.67 22.90
CA ILE A 234 3.87 7.08 23.44
C ILE A 234 4.20 7.72 24.80
N LYS A 235 4.10 9.06 24.88
CA LYS A 235 4.35 9.80 26.11
C LYS A 235 3.31 9.49 27.18
N ASP A 236 2.01 9.49 26.81
CA ASP A 236 0.91 9.22 27.75
C ASP A 236 1.01 7.79 28.32
N LEU A 237 1.44 6.84 27.51
CA LEU A 237 1.67 5.44 27.90
C LEU A 237 3.05 5.20 28.53
N LYS A 238 3.94 6.22 28.61
CA LYS A 238 5.31 6.14 29.12
C LYS A 238 6.14 5.05 28.42
N LEU A 239 6.12 5.02 27.10
CA LEU A 239 6.77 4.00 26.27
C LEU A 239 8.08 4.49 25.64
N GLU A 240 8.58 5.69 25.95
CA GLU A 240 9.71 6.33 25.30
C GLU A 240 10.98 5.43 25.28
N ASN A 241 11.20 4.64 26.31
CA ASN A 241 12.34 3.74 26.44
C ASN A 241 12.05 2.32 25.89
N HIS A 242 10.86 2.07 25.36
CA HIS A 242 10.43 0.76 24.85
C HIS A 242 10.16 0.77 23.33
N ILE A 243 10.43 1.90 22.66
CA ILE A 243 10.16 2.07 21.24
C ILE A 243 11.33 2.75 20.56
N GLU A 244 11.72 2.19 19.42
CA GLU A 244 12.71 2.77 18.52
C GLU A 244 12.08 2.97 17.14
N PHE A 245 12.21 4.19 16.56
CA PHE A 245 11.81 4.47 15.20
C PHE A 245 13.03 4.51 14.28
N ILE A 246 12.96 3.74 13.19
CA ILE A 246 14.03 3.67 12.19
C ILE A 246 13.43 4.05 10.83
N SER A 247 14.10 4.93 10.10
CA SER A 247 13.64 5.37 8.77
C SER A 247 14.81 5.76 7.88
N GLY A 248 14.61 5.66 6.55
CA GLY A 248 15.64 6.04 5.58
C GLY A 248 16.82 5.08 5.57
N VAL A 249 16.61 3.83 5.95
CA VAL A 249 17.59 2.76 5.89
C VAL A 249 17.39 1.92 4.63
N PRO A 250 18.46 1.31 4.09
CA PRO A 250 18.36 0.42 2.94
C PRO A 250 17.69 -0.91 3.32
N ASP A 251 17.26 -1.67 2.31
CA ASP A 251 16.53 -2.92 2.50
C ASP A 251 17.33 -3.97 3.26
N GLU A 252 18.64 -4.02 3.07
CA GLU A 252 19.55 -4.93 3.83
C GLU A 252 19.46 -4.69 5.34
N LYS A 253 19.31 -3.41 5.74
CA LYS A 253 19.11 -3.07 7.16
C LYS A 253 17.72 -3.47 7.65
N ILE A 254 16.71 -3.41 6.79
CA ILE A 254 15.35 -3.88 7.12
C ILE A 254 15.38 -5.40 7.34
N VAL A 255 16.07 -6.15 6.49
CA VAL A 255 16.25 -7.61 6.62
C VAL A 255 16.97 -7.97 7.93
N GLU A 256 18.05 -7.24 8.26
CA GLU A 256 18.76 -7.41 9.55
C GLU A 256 17.81 -7.16 10.74
N LEU A 257 17.02 -6.09 10.69
CA LEU A 257 16.06 -5.77 11.74
C LEU A 257 14.97 -6.84 11.89
N TYR A 258 14.44 -7.37 10.79
CA TYR A 258 13.54 -8.53 10.82
C TYR A 258 14.22 -9.73 11.47
N SER A 259 15.45 -10.06 11.08
CA SER A 259 16.19 -11.22 11.62
C SER A 259 16.47 -11.11 13.12
N THR A 260 16.61 -9.89 13.66
CA THR A 260 16.74 -9.67 15.10
C THR A 260 15.42 -9.73 15.87
N ALA A 261 14.27 -9.68 15.19
CA ALA A 261 12.97 -9.64 15.85
C ALA A 261 12.49 -11.01 16.31
N GLN A 262 11.95 -11.08 17.51
CA GLN A 262 11.32 -12.29 18.04
C GLN A 262 9.92 -12.50 17.46
N LEU A 263 9.23 -11.41 17.10
CA LEU A 263 7.92 -11.39 16.43
C LEU A 263 7.82 -10.16 15.54
N ALA A 264 7.30 -10.35 14.33
CA ALA A 264 6.79 -9.26 13.49
C ALA A 264 5.29 -9.06 13.72
N ILE A 265 4.81 -7.82 13.63
CA ILE A 265 3.40 -7.50 13.90
C ILE A 265 2.87 -6.58 12.81
N VAL A 266 1.74 -6.96 12.21
CA VAL A 266 0.96 -6.14 11.28
C VAL A 266 -0.40 -5.84 11.91
N PRO A 267 -0.52 -4.73 12.68
CA PRO A 267 -1.72 -4.42 13.47
C PRO A 267 -2.78 -3.66 12.68
N SER A 268 -2.73 -3.70 11.36
CA SER A 268 -3.55 -2.88 10.47
C SER A 268 -5.04 -3.12 10.64
N LEU A 269 -5.85 -2.07 10.55
CA LEU A 269 -7.30 -2.17 10.53
C LEU A 269 -7.83 -2.67 9.17
N TYR A 270 -7.08 -2.40 8.12
CA TYR A 270 -7.36 -2.83 6.76
C TYR A 270 -6.08 -2.80 5.93
N GLU A 271 -5.89 -3.82 5.11
CA GLU A 271 -4.86 -3.88 4.07
C GLU A 271 -5.47 -4.34 2.75
N GLY A 272 -5.03 -3.74 1.65
CA GLY A 272 -5.34 -4.23 0.31
C GLY A 272 -4.53 -5.47 -0.06
N PHE A 273 -3.31 -5.61 0.52
CA PHE A 273 -2.43 -6.76 0.40
C PHE A 273 -1.52 -6.89 1.63
N SER A 274 -0.53 -6.05 1.79
CA SER A 274 0.48 -5.94 2.85
C SER A 274 1.87 -6.48 2.48
N LEU A 275 2.68 -5.62 1.86
CA LEU A 275 4.10 -5.91 1.63
C LEU A 275 4.85 -6.19 2.95
N PRO A 276 4.68 -5.41 4.04
CA PRO A 276 5.35 -5.70 5.30
C PRO A 276 5.08 -7.09 5.87
N ALA A 277 3.90 -7.66 5.62
CA ALA A 277 3.58 -9.02 6.06
C ALA A 277 4.43 -10.06 5.30
N ILE A 278 4.47 -9.97 3.96
CA ILE A 278 5.23 -10.92 3.16
C ILE A 278 6.76 -10.71 3.26
N GLU A 279 7.23 -9.50 3.54
CA GLU A 279 8.64 -9.22 3.86
C GLU A 279 9.07 -9.91 5.16
N ALA A 280 8.31 -9.73 6.24
CA ALA A 280 8.56 -10.39 7.52
C ALA A 280 8.54 -11.92 7.38
N MET A 281 7.51 -12.46 6.71
CA MET A 281 7.37 -13.90 6.45
C MET A 281 8.52 -14.41 5.57
N SER A 282 8.95 -13.65 4.56
CA SER A 282 10.08 -14.00 3.71
C SER A 282 11.37 -14.11 4.49
N CYS A 283 11.59 -13.26 5.49
CA CYS A 283 12.69 -13.35 6.42
C CYS A 283 12.55 -14.50 7.46
N GLY A 284 11.47 -15.28 7.39
CA GLY A 284 11.22 -16.38 8.33
C GLY A 284 10.82 -15.93 9.74
N VAL A 285 10.45 -14.67 9.92
CA VAL A 285 10.05 -14.12 11.22
C VAL A 285 8.59 -14.52 11.51
N PRO A 286 8.28 -15.09 12.68
CA PRO A 286 6.90 -15.40 13.05
C PRO A 286 6.06 -14.13 13.11
N LEU A 287 4.93 -14.13 12.39
CA LEU A 287 4.08 -12.97 12.19
C LEU A 287 2.80 -13.05 13.01
N ILE A 288 2.46 -11.97 13.70
CA ILE A 288 1.10 -11.72 14.19
C ILE A 288 0.47 -10.67 13.27
N ALA A 289 -0.65 -11.00 12.65
CA ALA A 289 -1.40 -10.10 11.78
C ALA A 289 -2.86 -9.99 12.21
N THR A 290 -3.48 -8.86 11.95
CA THR A 290 -4.93 -8.76 12.11
C THR A 290 -5.66 -9.46 10.97
N THR A 291 -6.97 -9.70 11.16
CA THR A 291 -7.86 -10.21 10.10
C THR A 291 -8.45 -9.06 9.26
N GLY A 292 -7.78 -7.90 9.17
CA GLY A 292 -8.26 -6.72 8.47
C GLY A 292 -7.98 -6.76 6.97
N GLY A 293 -9.03 -6.66 6.15
CA GLY A 293 -8.90 -6.65 4.69
C GLY A 293 -8.35 -7.95 4.13
N ALA A 294 -7.34 -7.87 3.26
CA ALA A 294 -6.72 -9.02 2.60
C ALA A 294 -5.71 -9.79 3.48
N LEU A 295 -5.44 -9.36 4.72
CA LEU A 295 -4.43 -10.02 5.55
C LEU A 295 -4.62 -11.53 5.69
N PRO A 296 -5.82 -12.08 5.98
CA PRO A 296 -6.00 -13.53 6.07
C PRO A 296 -5.65 -14.27 4.77
N GLU A 297 -6.01 -13.68 3.60
CA GLU A 297 -5.67 -14.23 2.29
C GLU A 297 -4.16 -14.25 2.08
N VAL A 298 -3.47 -13.17 2.48
CA VAL A 298 -2.01 -13.01 2.26
C VAL A 298 -1.21 -13.89 3.20
N VAL A 299 -1.49 -13.83 4.51
CA VAL A 299 -0.66 -14.50 5.52
C VAL A 299 -1.02 -15.98 5.73
N GLY A 300 -2.22 -16.41 5.27
CA GLY A 300 -2.68 -17.81 5.35
C GLY A 300 -3.30 -18.17 6.70
N ASP A 301 -3.17 -19.43 7.11
CA ASP A 301 -3.93 -20.01 8.20
C ASP A 301 -3.40 -19.65 9.59
N ASP A 302 -4.32 -19.33 10.52
CA ASP A 302 -4.00 -19.03 11.92
C ASP A 302 -3.33 -20.22 12.61
N GLY A 303 -2.23 -19.95 13.29
CA GLY A 303 -1.42 -20.95 13.99
C GLY A 303 -0.55 -21.83 13.09
N VAL A 304 -0.60 -21.65 11.76
CA VAL A 304 0.19 -22.42 10.79
C VAL A 304 1.24 -21.52 10.12
N THR A 305 0.80 -20.53 9.36
CA THR A 305 1.69 -19.63 8.59
C THR A 305 1.81 -18.24 9.21
N ALA A 306 0.86 -17.85 10.03
CA ALA A 306 0.83 -16.64 10.84
C ALA A 306 -0.07 -16.82 12.07
N LEU A 307 -0.08 -15.84 12.96
CA LEU A 307 -0.98 -15.79 14.11
C LEU A 307 -1.99 -14.66 13.91
N HIS A 308 -3.27 -14.92 14.06
CA HIS A 308 -4.32 -13.96 13.79
C HIS A 308 -4.89 -13.32 15.05
N VAL A 309 -5.29 -12.04 14.91
CA VAL A 309 -6.06 -11.30 15.92
C VAL A 309 -7.12 -10.42 15.24
N PRO A 310 -8.24 -10.11 15.90
CA PRO A 310 -9.20 -9.15 15.35
C PRO A 310 -8.59 -7.75 15.20
N PRO A 311 -8.92 -7.00 14.12
CA PRO A 311 -8.43 -5.63 13.94
C PRO A 311 -8.98 -4.70 15.02
N GLY A 312 -8.10 -3.87 15.61
CA GLY A 312 -8.46 -2.91 16.65
C GLY A 312 -8.67 -3.50 18.05
N ASP A 313 -8.51 -4.80 18.24
CA ASP A 313 -8.62 -5.43 19.57
C ASP A 313 -7.27 -5.45 20.29
N VAL A 314 -7.05 -4.42 21.11
CA VAL A 314 -5.83 -4.25 21.93
C VAL A 314 -5.61 -5.42 22.87
N THR A 315 -6.68 -5.98 23.44
CA THR A 315 -6.57 -7.06 24.44
C THR A 315 -6.21 -8.38 23.78
N ALA A 316 -6.86 -8.71 22.65
CA ALA A 316 -6.51 -9.90 21.86
C ALA A 316 -5.06 -9.81 21.35
N LEU A 317 -4.62 -8.63 20.87
CA LEU A 317 -3.26 -8.41 20.40
C LEU A 317 -2.24 -8.58 21.53
N ALA A 318 -2.45 -7.96 22.68
CA ALA A 318 -1.57 -8.09 23.84
C ALA A 318 -1.46 -9.54 24.31
N ASN A 319 -2.58 -10.26 24.40
CA ASN A 319 -2.61 -11.66 24.80
C ASN A 319 -1.90 -12.57 23.80
N LYS A 320 -2.11 -12.36 22.50
CA LYS A 320 -1.46 -13.14 21.43
C LYS A 320 0.06 -12.91 21.43
N ILE A 321 0.53 -11.67 21.59
CA ILE A 321 1.96 -11.34 21.69
C ILE A 321 2.57 -12.05 22.91
N ARG A 322 1.97 -11.87 24.10
CA ARG A 322 2.45 -12.47 25.34
C ARG A 322 2.53 -13.99 25.24
N TRP A 323 1.49 -14.62 24.70
CA TRP A 323 1.45 -16.06 24.50
C TRP A 323 2.55 -16.50 23.51
N ALA A 324 2.67 -15.86 22.36
CA ALA A 324 3.64 -16.22 21.33
C ALA A 324 5.08 -16.04 21.80
N LEU A 325 5.39 -15.02 22.62
CA LEU A 325 6.74 -14.82 23.19
C LEU A 325 7.19 -16.01 24.05
N ASN A 326 6.25 -16.71 24.68
CA ASN A 326 6.51 -17.89 25.53
C ASN A 326 6.48 -19.24 24.76
N GLN A 327 6.26 -19.26 23.44
CA GLN A 327 6.10 -20.48 22.63
C GLN A 327 7.22 -20.56 21.57
N SER A 328 8.42 -20.96 21.94
CA SER A 328 9.58 -20.97 21.03
C SER A 328 9.39 -21.90 19.82
N SER A 329 8.96 -23.14 20.05
CA SER A 329 8.74 -24.11 18.98
C SER A 329 7.64 -23.68 18.00
N LEU A 330 6.58 -23.06 18.51
CA LEU A 330 5.51 -22.51 17.66
C LEU A 330 6.06 -21.37 16.78
N ARG A 331 6.82 -20.44 17.37
CA ARG A 331 7.41 -19.33 16.59
C ARG A 331 8.30 -19.85 15.46
N GLU A 332 9.13 -20.81 15.73
CA GLU A 332 9.97 -21.44 14.71
C GLU A 332 9.15 -22.07 13.59
N THR A 333 8.13 -22.88 13.95
CA THR A 333 7.25 -23.52 12.98
C THR A 333 6.49 -22.49 12.14
N VAL A 334 5.87 -21.48 12.77
CA VAL A 334 5.10 -20.43 12.07
C VAL A 334 6.01 -19.60 11.16
N GLY A 335 7.23 -19.26 11.61
CA GLY A 335 8.19 -18.54 10.78
C GLY A 335 8.60 -19.33 9.52
N GLN A 336 8.92 -20.62 9.68
CA GLN A 336 9.29 -21.50 8.58
C GLN A 336 8.13 -21.69 7.58
N GLN A 337 6.93 -21.99 8.06
CA GLN A 337 5.75 -22.19 7.22
C GLN A 337 5.32 -20.88 6.52
N GLY A 338 5.42 -19.75 7.23
CA GLY A 338 5.20 -18.44 6.66
C GLY A 338 6.13 -18.14 5.48
N ARG A 339 7.43 -18.43 5.64
CA ARG A 339 8.41 -18.28 4.55
C ARG A 339 8.08 -19.18 3.36
N LEU A 340 7.79 -20.46 3.58
CA LEU A 340 7.42 -21.39 2.51
C LEU A 340 6.19 -20.89 1.72
N ARG A 341 5.19 -20.36 2.41
CA ARG A 341 4.03 -19.75 1.76
C ARG A 341 4.42 -18.59 0.85
N VAL A 342 5.27 -17.68 1.32
CA VAL A 342 5.68 -16.50 0.54
C VAL A 342 6.47 -16.92 -0.70
N ILE A 343 7.45 -17.80 -0.57
CA ILE A 343 8.26 -18.28 -1.69
C ILE A 343 7.38 -18.95 -2.76
N SER A 344 6.35 -19.70 -2.34
CA SER A 344 5.46 -20.41 -3.26
C SER A 344 4.45 -19.53 -3.98
N ASN A 345 4.06 -18.38 -3.39
CA ASN A 345 2.89 -17.63 -3.88
C ASN A 345 3.17 -16.18 -4.27
N TYR A 346 4.22 -15.56 -3.72
CA TYR A 346 4.38 -14.10 -3.77
C TYR A 346 5.78 -13.68 -4.25
N SER A 347 6.13 -13.98 -5.50
CA SER A 347 7.38 -13.51 -6.12
C SER A 347 7.10 -12.39 -7.13
N TRP A 348 8.01 -11.42 -7.25
CA TRP A 348 7.94 -10.41 -8.30
C TRP A 348 7.99 -11.01 -9.71
N HIS A 349 8.68 -12.15 -9.87
CA HIS A 349 8.70 -12.87 -11.13
C HIS A 349 7.29 -13.34 -11.55
N SER A 350 6.55 -14.01 -10.65
CA SER A 350 5.16 -14.42 -10.91
C SER A 350 4.22 -13.23 -11.13
N THR A 351 4.43 -12.12 -10.41
CA THR A 351 3.68 -10.87 -10.63
C THR A 351 3.90 -10.35 -12.05
N ALA A 352 5.16 -10.33 -12.51
CA ALA A 352 5.52 -9.86 -13.84
C ALA A 352 4.94 -10.76 -14.93
N GLU A 353 5.12 -12.10 -14.82
CA GLU A 353 4.58 -13.07 -15.78
C GLU A 353 3.07 -12.90 -15.96
N LYS A 354 2.32 -12.90 -14.86
CA LYS A 354 0.85 -12.71 -14.91
C LYS A 354 0.45 -11.35 -15.46
N THR A 355 1.22 -10.30 -15.16
CA THR A 355 0.95 -8.96 -15.71
C THR A 355 1.16 -8.95 -17.22
N VAL A 356 2.21 -9.60 -17.72
CA VAL A 356 2.51 -9.74 -19.16
C VAL A 356 1.41 -10.53 -19.87
N GLU A 357 0.89 -11.60 -19.28
CA GLU A 357 -0.27 -12.32 -19.83
C GLU A 357 -1.47 -11.39 -20.06
N HIS A 358 -1.72 -10.47 -19.11
CA HIS A 358 -2.78 -9.49 -19.25
C HIS A 358 -2.46 -8.39 -20.28
N TYR A 359 -1.19 -8.07 -20.52
CA TYR A 359 -0.81 -7.20 -21.64
C TYR A 359 -1.18 -7.83 -22.97
N TYR A 360 -0.77 -9.08 -23.22
CA TYR A 360 -1.10 -9.80 -24.45
C TYR A 360 -2.61 -9.96 -24.61
N ALA A 361 -3.33 -10.38 -23.58
CA ALA A 361 -4.78 -10.52 -23.63
C ALA A 361 -5.51 -9.21 -23.97
N LEU A 362 -4.96 -8.06 -23.57
CA LEU A 362 -5.51 -6.74 -23.93
C LEU A 362 -5.22 -6.42 -25.41
N LEU A 363 -4.00 -6.66 -25.90
CA LEU A 363 -3.60 -6.42 -27.29
C LEU A 363 -4.41 -7.29 -28.25
N ASP A 364 -4.53 -8.60 -27.98
CA ASP A 364 -5.30 -9.54 -28.78
C ASP A 364 -6.79 -9.14 -28.90
N SER A 365 -7.37 -8.66 -27.81
CA SER A 365 -8.77 -8.21 -27.81
C SER A 365 -9.03 -7.01 -28.73
N LEU A 366 -8.05 -6.15 -28.90
CA LEU A 366 -8.13 -4.98 -29.77
C LEU A 366 -7.93 -5.36 -31.25
N GLU A 367 -7.04 -6.28 -31.55
CA GLU A 367 -6.86 -6.80 -32.93
C GLU A 367 -8.14 -7.47 -33.42
N GLN A 368 -8.80 -8.29 -32.59
CA GLN A 368 -10.06 -8.93 -32.92
C GLN A 368 -11.19 -7.90 -33.19
N THR A 369 -11.23 -6.83 -32.37
CA THR A 369 -12.23 -5.76 -32.55
C THR A 369 -12.01 -4.98 -33.85
N ASN A 370 -10.77 -4.69 -34.19
CA ASN A 370 -10.40 -4.02 -35.44
C ASN A 370 -10.67 -4.88 -36.67
N SER A 371 -10.40 -6.20 -36.61
CA SER A 371 -10.66 -7.17 -37.70
C SER A 371 -12.16 -7.33 -37.92
N ALA A 372 -12.98 -7.34 -36.89
CA ALA A 372 -14.45 -7.44 -37.01
C ALA A 372 -15.13 -6.13 -37.47
N GLY A 373 -14.51 -4.97 -37.24
CA GLY A 373 -15.01 -3.66 -37.68
C GLY A 373 -14.67 -3.29 -39.14
N GLY A 374 -13.70 -3.97 -39.73
CA GLY A 374 -13.24 -3.71 -41.11
C GLY A 374 -14.09 -4.34 -42.23
N THR A 375 -15.18 -5.04 -41.91
CA THR A 375 -16.08 -5.74 -42.87
C THR A 375 -17.43 -5.02 -43.04
N LYS A 376 -17.47 -3.67 -42.94
CA LYS A 376 -18.69 -2.94 -43.32
C LYS A 376 -18.41 -1.91 -44.40
#